data_46a7ec1a343ece56c7ddaaadbd3e29ff
#
_entry.id   46a7ec1a343ece56c7ddaaadbd3e29ff
#
_cell.length_a   1.000
_cell.length_b   1.000
_cell.length_c   1.000
_cell.angle_alpha   90.00
_cell.angle_beta   90.00
_cell.angle_gamma   90.00
#
_symmetry.space_group_name_H-M   'P 1'
#
loop_
_entity.id
_entity.type
_entity.pdbx_description
1 polymer ?
#
loop_
_entity_poly.entity_id
_entity_poly.type
_entity_poly.pdbx_seq_one_letter_code
_entity_poly.pdbx_strand_id
1 'polypeptide(L)' 'MLGIIINNAELVELEYIIKKELDEIIFDLEDARMDITVKKAMYNRYHTLFQLFRRVASESDVQKYVLNYKF' A
#
# COMPACT_ATOMS: atom_id res chain seq x y z
N MET A 1 7.26 -6.04 -17.71
CA MET A 1 7.97 -5.48 -16.55
C MET A 1 8.69 -4.20 -16.97
N LEU A 2 8.66 -3.17 -16.12
CA LEU A 2 9.25 -1.87 -16.42
C LEU A 2 10.24 -1.48 -15.32
N GLY A 3 11.41 -0.98 -15.73
CA GLY A 3 12.39 -0.42 -14.78
C GLY A 3 12.47 1.09 -14.97
N ILE A 4 12.59 1.83 -13.85
CA ILE A 4 12.80 3.28 -13.88
C ILE A 4 13.95 3.66 -12.96
N ILE A 5 14.60 4.79 -13.27
CA ILE A 5 15.65 5.36 -12.43
C ILE A 5 15.11 6.65 -11.85
N ILE A 6 15.19 6.80 -10.53
CA ILE A 6 14.70 7.99 -9.83
C ILE A 6 15.78 8.54 -8.90
N ASN A 7 15.72 9.85 -8.65
CA ASN A 7 16.61 10.51 -7.69
C ASN A 7 16.04 10.42 -6.27
N ASN A 8 16.84 10.90 -5.28
CA ASN A 8 16.44 10.81 -3.88
C ASN A 8 15.19 11.62 -3.55
N ALA A 9 15.00 12.77 -4.16
CA ALA A 9 13.80 13.59 -3.95
C ALA A 9 12.55 12.88 -4.47
N GLU A 10 12.67 12.25 -5.63
CA GLU A 10 11.58 11.46 -6.21
C GLU A 10 11.29 10.21 -5.38
N LEU A 11 12.31 9.57 -4.82
CA LEU A 11 12.15 8.41 -3.96
C LEU A 11 11.33 8.76 -2.71
N VAL A 12 11.67 9.88 -2.05
CA VAL A 12 10.94 10.35 -0.87
C VAL A 12 9.48 10.63 -1.21
N GLU A 13 9.24 11.26 -2.34
CA GLU A 13 7.88 11.58 -2.78
C GLU A 13 7.08 10.32 -3.11
N LEU A 14 7.70 9.37 -3.81
CA LEU A 14 7.07 8.10 -4.15
C LEU A 14 6.68 7.32 -2.89
N GLU A 15 7.59 7.24 -1.92
CA GLU A 15 7.33 6.59 -0.64
C GLU A 15 6.15 7.24 0.08
N TYR A 16 6.09 8.57 0.10
CA TYR A 16 4.99 9.33 0.72
C TYR A 16 3.66 9.04 0.05
N ILE A 17 3.62 9.07 -1.28
CA ILE A 17 2.39 8.83 -2.04
C ILE A 17 1.85 7.43 -1.78
N ILE A 18 2.71 6.42 -1.81
CA ILE A 18 2.31 5.04 -1.57
C ILE A 18 1.80 4.89 -0.14
N LYS A 19 2.51 5.43 0.83
CA LYS A 19 2.13 5.39 2.25
C LYS A 19 0.74 5.98 2.46
N LYS A 20 0.47 7.13 1.85
CA LYS A 20 -0.82 7.79 1.94
C LYS A 20 -1.94 6.91 1.37
N GLU A 21 -1.71 6.29 0.21
CA GLU A 21 -2.69 5.39 -0.39
C GLU A 21 -2.94 4.14 0.47
N LEU A 22 -1.88 3.57 1.05
CA LEU A 22 -2.02 2.43 1.95
C LEU A 22 -2.88 2.80 3.17
N ASP A 23 -2.65 3.97 3.76
CA ASP A 23 -3.43 4.45 4.89
C ASP A 23 -4.91 4.62 4.53
N GLU A 24 -5.20 5.16 3.36
CA GLU A 24 -6.58 5.35 2.89
C GLU A 24 -7.29 4.00 2.68
N ILE A 25 -6.59 3.03 2.11
CA ILE A 25 -7.17 1.69 1.90
C ILE A 25 -7.43 1.01 3.25
N ILE A 26 -6.51 1.09 4.19
CA ILE A 26 -6.71 0.53 5.54
C ILE A 26 -7.96 1.12 6.18
N PHE A 27 -8.10 2.44 6.10
CA PHE A 27 -9.27 3.14 6.64
C PHE A 27 -10.57 2.61 6.02
N ASP A 28 -10.58 2.49 4.69
CA ASP A 28 -11.77 2.00 3.98
C ASP A 28 -12.08 0.54 4.28
N LEU A 29 -11.04 -0.30 4.43
CA LEU A 29 -11.23 -1.72 4.76
C LEU A 29 -11.88 -1.93 6.14
N GLU A 30 -11.76 -0.97 7.03
CA GLU A 30 -12.38 -1.03 8.36
C GLU A 30 -13.87 -0.67 8.34
N ASP A 31 -14.40 -0.18 7.23
CA ASP A 31 -15.81 0.16 7.11
C ASP A 31 -16.68 -1.10 7.01
N ALA A 32 -17.45 -1.37 8.06
CA ALA A 32 -18.30 -2.55 8.13
C ALA A 32 -19.46 -2.55 7.12
N ARG A 33 -19.78 -1.38 6.54
CA ARG A 33 -20.87 -1.23 5.58
C ARG A 33 -20.45 -1.56 4.15
N MET A 34 -19.15 -1.70 3.93
CA MET A 34 -18.62 -1.94 2.59
C MET A 34 -18.91 -3.37 2.15
N ASP A 35 -19.33 -3.52 0.89
CA ASP A 35 -19.56 -4.82 0.26
C ASP A 35 -18.27 -5.65 0.24
N ILE A 36 -18.40 -6.94 0.51
CA ILE A 36 -17.25 -7.85 0.56
C ILE A 36 -16.50 -7.93 -0.77
N THR A 37 -17.21 -7.83 -1.89
CA THR A 37 -16.59 -7.85 -3.22
C THR A 37 -15.69 -6.62 -3.40
N VAL A 38 -16.15 -5.45 -2.94
CA VAL A 38 -15.37 -4.22 -2.98
C VAL A 38 -14.16 -4.33 -2.06
N LYS A 39 -14.34 -4.89 -0.85
CA LYS A 39 -13.24 -5.10 0.09
C LYS A 39 -12.15 -5.99 -0.50
N LYS A 40 -12.52 -7.06 -1.20
CA LYS A 40 -11.55 -7.95 -1.84
C LYS A 40 -10.76 -7.23 -2.92
N ALA A 41 -11.42 -6.40 -3.72
CA ALA A 41 -10.76 -5.60 -4.75
C ALA A 41 -9.77 -4.61 -4.14
N MET A 42 -10.17 -3.96 -3.04
CA MET A 42 -9.30 -3.02 -2.32
C MET A 42 -8.13 -3.73 -1.67
N TYR A 43 -8.35 -4.93 -1.11
CA TYR A 43 -7.28 -5.73 -0.53
C TYR A 43 -6.26 -6.12 -1.60
N ASN A 44 -6.72 -6.51 -2.78
CA ASN A 44 -5.81 -6.85 -3.89
C ASN A 44 -4.99 -5.64 -4.32
N ARG A 45 -5.61 -4.45 -4.38
CA ARG A 45 -4.90 -3.21 -4.67
C ARG A 45 -3.87 -2.89 -3.59
N TYR A 46 -4.25 -3.06 -2.31
CA TYR A 46 -3.34 -2.89 -1.19
C TYR A 46 -2.11 -3.79 -1.33
N HIS A 47 -2.34 -5.05 -1.65
CA HIS A 47 -1.25 -6.01 -1.82
C HIS A 47 -0.26 -5.56 -2.91
N THR A 48 -0.76 -5.11 -4.05
CA THR A 48 0.09 -4.60 -5.14
C THR A 48 0.89 -3.38 -4.70
N LEU A 49 0.23 -2.42 -4.04
CA LEU A 49 0.89 -1.23 -3.54
C LEU A 49 1.90 -1.56 -2.43
N PHE A 50 1.58 -2.52 -1.57
CA PHE A 50 2.48 -2.97 -0.52
C PHE A 50 3.75 -3.60 -1.10
N GLN A 51 3.64 -4.41 -2.14
CA GLN A 51 4.81 -4.98 -2.82
C GLN A 51 5.69 -3.89 -3.42
N LEU A 52 5.08 -2.86 -4.00
CA LEU A 52 5.81 -1.70 -4.49
C LEU A 52 6.48 -0.94 -3.35
N PHE A 53 5.78 -0.75 -2.23
CA PHE A 53 6.29 -0.07 -1.04
C PHE A 53 7.53 -0.77 -0.49
N ARG A 54 7.54 -2.09 -0.46
CA ARG A 54 8.69 -2.88 -0.01
C ARG A 54 9.94 -2.63 -0.83
N ARG A 55 9.80 -2.17 -2.05
CA ARG A 55 10.93 -1.89 -2.95
C ARG A 55 11.57 -0.53 -2.68
N VAL A 56 10.87 0.39 -2.02
CA VAL A 56 11.30 1.78 -1.87
C VAL A 56 11.44 2.22 -0.42
N ALA A 57 10.75 1.59 0.52
CA ALA A 57 10.72 1.99 1.93
C ALA A 57 11.71 1.22 2.78
N SER A 58 12.01 1.76 3.97
CA SER A 58 12.82 1.07 4.97
C SER A 58 12.07 -0.13 5.55
N GLU A 59 12.81 -1.11 6.06
CA GLU A 59 12.23 -2.30 6.68
C GLU A 59 11.28 -1.94 7.83
N SER A 60 11.65 -0.95 8.66
CA SER A 60 10.80 -0.54 9.78
C SER A 60 9.48 0.07 9.31
N ASP A 61 9.49 0.82 8.21
CA ASP A 61 8.26 1.36 7.62
C ASP A 61 7.42 0.27 6.99
N VAL A 62 8.04 -0.68 6.31
CA VAL A 62 7.33 -1.83 5.71
C VAL A 62 6.56 -2.60 6.77
N GLN A 63 7.17 -2.85 7.93
CA GLN A 63 6.52 -3.60 9.00
C GLN A 63 5.24 -2.94 9.53
N LYS A 64 5.14 -1.62 9.46
CA LYS A 64 3.96 -0.88 9.89
C LYS A 64 2.74 -1.13 9.01
N TYR A 65 2.93 -1.61 7.79
CA TYR A 65 1.87 -1.77 6.79
C TYR A 65 1.53 -3.22 6.48
N VAL A 66 2.06 -4.16 7.25
CA VAL A 66 1.69 -5.57 7.11
C VAL A 66 0.26 -5.74 7.62
N LEU A 67 -0.62 -6.28 6.77
CA LEU A 67 -2.01 -6.55 7.12
C LEU A 67 -2.22 -8.04 7.38
N ASN A 68 -3.04 -8.34 8.39
CA ASN A 68 -3.43 -9.70 8.73
C ASN A 68 -4.91 -9.96 8.41
N TYR A 69 -5.40 -9.37 7.32
CA TYR A 69 -6.77 -9.58 6.88
C TYR A 69 -6.92 -10.94 6.22
N LYS A 70 -8.03 -11.60 6.54
CA LYS A 70 -8.45 -12.83 5.90
C LYS A 70 -9.85 -12.62 5.32
N PHE A 71 -10.02 -12.99 4.07
CA PHE A 71 -11.31 -12.95 3.38
C PHE A 71 -11.75 -14.34 3.01
#